data_0a64f1e5dcfa15a5409832947d3a5349
#
_entry.id   0a64f1e5dcfa15a5409832947d3a5349
#
_cell.length_a   1.000
_cell.length_b   1.000
_cell.length_c   1.000
_cell.angle_alpha   90.00
_cell.angle_beta   90.00
_cell.angle_gamma   90.00
#
_symmetry.space_group_name_H-M   'P 1'
#
loop_
_entity.id
_entity.type
_entity.pdbx_description
1 polymer ?
#
loop_
_entity_poly.entity_id
_entity_poly.type
_entity_poly.pdbx_seq_one_letter_code
_entity_poly.pdbx_strand_id
1 'polypeptide(L)'
;MSKVIIIGGGAAGMFAALGAVDAGHQVTILEQNEKLGKKIYITGKGRCNLTNACETSEIFENIPRNAKFLYSAIYGYDNFRVIDFFEEHGMPTKTERGNRVFPVSDHSSDVIATLQRTLKNKGVTVRLHTKAEHLEIEEGKVRGVKTSNGTTYPADAVIIATGGYSYQTTGSTGDGYRFAKKSGHTIAPLSPSLVPMTVKEDYCMPVSYTHLRAHETLSDL
;
A
#
# COMPACT_ATOMS: atom_id res chain seq x y z
N MET A 1 -10.28 23.50 6.87
CA MET A 1 -10.62 22.07 7.08
C MET A 1 -11.31 21.56 5.83
N SER A 2 -10.70 20.65 5.10
CA SER A 2 -11.26 20.10 3.86
C SER A 2 -11.75 18.69 4.08
N LYS A 3 -12.70 18.24 3.26
CA LYS A 3 -13.16 16.84 3.21
C LYS A 3 -12.26 16.07 2.27
N VAL A 4 -11.54 15.10 2.80
CA VAL A 4 -10.66 14.23 2.03
C VAL A 4 -11.24 12.82 1.99
N ILE A 5 -11.43 12.28 0.78
CA ILE A 5 -11.81 10.89 0.59
C ILE A 5 -10.62 10.09 0.12
N ILE A 6 -10.43 8.93 0.74
CA ILE A 6 -9.39 7.98 0.36
C ILE A 6 -10.07 6.74 -0.19
N ILE A 7 -9.74 6.38 -1.42
CA ILE A 7 -10.27 5.18 -2.08
C ILE A 7 -9.28 4.04 -1.88
N GLY A 8 -9.66 3.07 -1.06
CA GLY A 8 -8.87 1.90 -0.70
C GLY A 8 -8.31 1.96 0.72
N GLY A 9 -8.63 0.93 1.52
CA GLY A 9 -8.22 0.76 2.91
C GLY A 9 -7.03 -0.18 3.08
N GLY A 10 -6.11 -0.21 2.13
CA GLY A 10 -4.82 -0.91 2.22
C GLY A 10 -3.78 -0.11 3.02
N ALA A 11 -2.52 -0.56 3.02
CA ALA A 11 -1.42 0.11 3.72
C ALA A 11 -1.30 1.59 3.32
N ALA A 12 -1.24 1.88 2.02
CA ALA A 12 -1.11 3.24 1.50
C ALA A 12 -2.31 4.12 1.91
N GLY A 13 -3.53 3.59 1.82
CA GLY A 13 -4.73 4.36 2.16
C GLY A 13 -4.83 4.66 3.65
N MET A 14 -4.48 3.71 4.51
CA MET A 14 -4.48 3.93 5.95
C MET A 14 -3.43 4.96 6.38
N PHE A 15 -2.21 4.89 5.87
CA PHE A 15 -1.17 5.90 6.14
C PHE A 15 -1.54 7.28 5.56
N ALA A 16 -2.09 7.32 4.34
CA ALA A 16 -2.57 8.58 3.76
C ALA A 16 -3.68 9.21 4.61
N ALA A 17 -4.55 8.39 5.21
CA ALA A 17 -5.60 8.88 6.11
C ALA A 17 -5.02 9.49 7.39
N LEU A 18 -4.00 8.87 7.97
CA LEU A 18 -3.30 9.40 9.14
C LEU A 18 -2.65 10.74 8.82
N GLY A 19 -1.91 10.84 7.72
CA GLY A 19 -1.28 12.09 7.30
C GLY A 19 -2.30 13.21 7.02
N ALA A 20 -3.42 12.87 6.37
CA ALA A 20 -4.46 13.85 6.06
C ALA A 20 -5.19 14.36 7.33
N VAL A 21 -5.48 13.47 8.29
CA VAL A 21 -6.12 13.89 9.54
C VAL A 21 -5.17 14.71 10.41
N ASP A 22 -3.88 14.38 10.44
CA ASP A 22 -2.86 15.14 11.16
C ASP A 22 -2.64 16.55 10.55
N ALA A 23 -2.92 16.69 9.25
CA ALA A 23 -2.96 17.99 8.58
C ALA A 23 -4.26 18.77 8.83
N GLY A 24 -5.16 18.30 9.71
CA GLY A 24 -6.38 18.99 10.12
C GLY A 24 -7.56 18.83 9.18
N HIS A 25 -7.57 17.77 8.34
CA HIS A 25 -8.67 17.50 7.42
C HIS A 25 -9.67 16.48 7.98
N GLN A 26 -10.91 16.54 7.50
CA GLN A 26 -11.92 15.51 7.75
C GLN A 26 -11.72 14.36 6.74
N VAL A 27 -11.43 13.16 7.24
CA VAL A 27 -11.02 12.04 6.40
C VAL A 27 -12.03 10.92 6.44
N THR A 28 -12.35 10.39 5.23
CA THR A 28 -13.17 9.18 5.07
C THR A 28 -12.45 8.20 4.15
N ILE A 29 -12.27 6.97 4.60
CA ILE A 29 -11.79 5.85 3.78
C ILE A 29 -13.00 5.10 3.21
N LEU A 30 -13.02 4.91 1.90
CA LEU A 30 -13.95 4.02 1.20
C LEU A 30 -13.21 2.72 0.85
N GLU A 31 -13.62 1.61 1.44
CA GLU A 31 -13.04 0.29 1.20
C GLU A 31 -14.12 -0.66 0.64
N GLN A 32 -13.83 -1.28 -0.49
CA GLN A 32 -14.79 -2.18 -1.15
C GLN A 32 -14.96 -3.52 -0.44
N ASN A 33 -13.95 -3.96 0.30
CA ASN A 33 -13.97 -5.22 1.02
C ASN A 33 -14.65 -5.10 2.39
N GLU A 34 -14.83 -6.25 3.02
CA GLU A 34 -15.38 -6.42 4.37
C GLU A 34 -14.45 -5.97 5.50
N LYS A 35 -13.17 -5.71 5.17
CA LYS A 35 -12.14 -5.31 6.17
C LYS A 35 -11.03 -4.50 5.53
N LEU A 36 -10.36 -3.68 6.34
CA LEU A 36 -9.14 -2.99 5.98
C LEU A 36 -7.95 -3.95 5.90
N GLY A 37 -6.92 -3.58 5.14
CA GLY A 37 -5.63 -4.25 5.15
C GLY A 37 -5.62 -5.65 4.56
N LYS A 38 -6.57 -6.03 3.71
CA LYS A 38 -6.72 -7.41 3.20
C LYS A 38 -5.46 -7.96 2.55
N LYS A 39 -4.70 -7.13 1.82
CA LYS A 39 -3.40 -7.54 1.26
C LYS A 39 -2.31 -7.61 2.33
N ILE A 40 -2.30 -6.74 3.32
CA ILE A 40 -1.36 -6.80 4.43
C ILE A 40 -1.44 -8.16 5.12
N TYR A 41 -2.65 -8.68 5.27
CA TYR A 41 -2.92 -9.94 5.96
C TYR A 41 -2.17 -11.13 5.35
N ILE A 42 -1.90 -11.13 4.05
CA ILE A 42 -1.24 -12.23 3.33
C ILE A 42 0.25 -11.97 3.05
N THR A 43 0.74 -10.76 3.30
CA THR A 43 2.15 -10.42 3.04
C THR A 43 3.08 -11.11 4.04
N GLY A 44 4.32 -11.39 3.61
CA GLY A 44 5.32 -12.02 4.47
C GLY A 44 4.86 -13.38 5.02
N LYS A 45 4.04 -14.14 4.28
CA LYS A 45 3.44 -15.40 4.74
C LYS A 45 2.59 -15.22 6.03
N GLY A 46 1.86 -14.12 6.12
CA GLY A 46 1.01 -13.78 7.27
C GLY A 46 1.73 -13.02 8.40
N ARG A 47 3.04 -12.76 8.25
CA ARG A 47 3.85 -12.05 9.24
C ARG A 47 3.89 -10.54 9.01
N CYS A 48 3.70 -10.08 7.78
CA CYS A 48 3.87 -8.72 7.29
C CYS A 48 5.30 -8.18 7.44
N ASN A 49 6.10 -8.27 6.38
CA ASN A 49 7.33 -7.48 6.30
C ASN A 49 6.95 -5.99 6.16
N LEU A 50 7.13 -5.21 7.23
CA LEU A 50 6.72 -3.81 7.31
C LEU A 50 7.56 -2.91 6.42
N THR A 51 8.88 -3.03 6.60
CA THR A 51 9.88 -2.19 5.94
C THR A 51 11.24 -2.89 5.99
N ASN A 52 12.28 -2.18 5.58
CA ASN A 52 13.66 -2.60 5.70
C ASN A 52 14.44 -1.58 6.55
N ALA A 53 15.23 -2.03 7.52
CA ALA A 53 16.04 -1.20 8.40
C ALA A 53 17.44 -0.89 7.82
N CYS A 54 17.59 -0.86 6.50
CA CYS A 54 18.79 -0.37 5.84
C CYS A 54 18.89 1.17 5.93
N GLU A 55 20.05 1.71 5.63
CA GLU A 55 20.17 3.16 5.46
C GLU A 55 19.19 3.67 4.40
N THR A 56 18.55 4.81 4.68
CA THR A 56 17.50 5.35 3.78
C THR A 56 18.00 5.57 2.36
N SER A 57 19.28 5.90 2.19
CA SER A 57 19.91 6.04 0.87
C SER A 57 19.97 4.74 0.08
N GLU A 58 20.15 3.60 0.74
CA GLU A 58 20.23 2.29 0.09
C GLU A 58 18.88 1.85 -0.52
N ILE A 59 17.76 2.41 -0.03
CA ILE A 59 16.44 2.13 -0.60
C ILE A 59 16.42 2.46 -2.09
N PHE A 60 17.04 3.58 -2.47
CA PHE A 60 17.01 4.07 -3.85
C PHE A 60 17.81 3.20 -4.82
N GLU A 61 18.84 2.49 -4.34
CA GLU A 61 19.61 1.54 -5.12
C GLU A 61 18.78 0.32 -5.53
N ASN A 62 17.75 0.02 -4.74
CA ASN A 62 16.82 -1.09 -4.98
C ASN A 62 15.57 -0.67 -5.79
N ILE A 63 15.50 0.57 -6.29
CA ILE A 63 14.43 1.06 -7.15
C ILE A 63 14.94 1.12 -8.59
N PRO A 64 14.57 0.15 -9.45
CA PRO A 64 15.19 -0.02 -10.76
C PRO A 64 14.85 1.09 -11.77
N ARG A 65 13.78 1.87 -11.54
CA ARG A 65 13.35 2.95 -12.44
C ARG A 65 12.84 4.15 -11.65
N ASN A 66 13.22 5.35 -12.09
CA ASN A 66 12.72 6.63 -11.57
C ASN A 66 12.90 6.82 -10.06
N ALA A 67 13.95 6.26 -9.46
CA ALA A 67 14.22 6.38 -8.02
C ALA A 67 14.16 7.84 -7.53
N LYS A 68 14.67 8.78 -8.32
CA LYS A 68 14.65 10.22 -8.00
C LYS A 68 13.25 10.80 -7.78
N PHE A 69 12.23 10.25 -8.43
CA PHE A 69 10.84 10.68 -8.23
C PHE A 69 10.37 10.45 -6.79
N LEU A 70 10.92 9.47 -6.11
CA LEU A 70 10.54 9.09 -4.75
C LEU A 70 11.37 9.77 -3.66
N TYR A 71 12.41 10.55 -4.00
CA TYR A 71 13.31 11.16 -3.01
C TYR A 71 12.53 11.98 -1.98
N SER A 72 11.69 12.89 -2.41
CA SER A 72 10.92 13.74 -1.49
C SER A 72 9.99 12.93 -0.59
N ALA A 73 9.35 11.91 -1.14
CA ALA A 73 8.43 11.07 -0.36
C ALA A 73 9.17 10.21 0.68
N ILE A 74 10.26 9.54 0.26
CA ILE A 74 11.01 8.63 1.14
C ILE A 74 11.79 9.41 2.21
N TYR A 75 12.45 10.52 1.87
CA TYR A 75 13.11 11.35 2.88
C TYR A 75 12.12 12.12 3.77
N GLY A 76 10.91 12.38 3.29
CA GLY A 76 9.84 12.99 4.08
C GLY A 76 9.23 12.04 5.11
N TYR A 77 9.16 10.76 4.79
CA TYR A 77 8.67 9.70 5.67
C TYR A 77 9.42 8.40 5.37
N ASP A 78 10.55 8.21 6.02
CA ASP A 78 11.47 7.12 5.74
C ASP A 78 11.11 5.79 6.41
N ASN A 79 11.94 4.79 6.17
CA ASN A 79 11.79 3.45 6.72
C ASN A 79 11.90 3.41 8.25
N PHE A 80 12.70 4.27 8.87
CA PHE A 80 12.81 4.35 10.32
C PHE A 80 11.57 4.97 10.93
N ARG A 81 10.99 6.01 10.32
CA ARG A 81 9.71 6.58 10.76
C ARG A 81 8.55 5.57 10.68
N VAL A 82 8.61 4.61 9.75
CA VAL A 82 7.63 3.52 9.73
C VAL A 82 7.80 2.62 10.95
N ILE A 83 9.04 2.31 11.34
CA ILE A 83 9.33 1.52 12.55
C ILE A 83 8.82 2.27 13.80
N ASP A 84 9.26 3.51 13.96
CA ASP A 84 8.89 4.37 15.09
C ASP A 84 7.36 4.48 15.23
N PHE A 85 6.66 4.69 14.12
CA PHE A 85 5.20 4.75 14.13
C PHE A 85 4.56 3.53 14.79
N PHE A 86 4.99 2.33 14.44
CA PHE A 86 4.40 1.12 15.00
C PHE A 86 4.77 0.94 16.48
N GLU A 87 6.02 1.22 16.84
CA GLU A 87 6.49 1.10 18.22
C GLU A 87 5.83 2.12 19.15
N GLU A 88 5.72 3.37 18.73
CA GLU A 88 4.99 4.44 19.45
C GLU A 88 3.50 4.12 19.64
N HIS A 89 2.92 3.36 18.71
CA HIS A 89 1.53 2.93 18.81
C HIS A 89 1.36 1.54 19.47
N GLY A 90 2.39 1.07 20.19
CA GLY A 90 2.34 -0.11 21.03
C GLY A 90 2.43 -1.45 20.28
N MET A 91 3.01 -1.47 19.09
CA MET A 91 3.34 -2.68 18.36
C MET A 91 4.86 -2.80 18.21
N PRO A 92 5.54 -3.55 19.08
CA PRO A 92 6.98 -3.73 19.01
C PRO A 92 7.39 -4.46 17.73
N THR A 93 8.52 -4.06 17.18
CA THR A 93 9.09 -4.60 15.95
C THR A 93 10.38 -5.36 16.21
N LYS A 94 10.80 -6.19 15.27
CA LYS A 94 12.09 -6.87 15.24
C LYS A 94 12.69 -6.83 13.86
N THR A 95 14.00 -6.70 13.80
CA THR A 95 14.77 -6.76 12.55
C THR A 95 15.39 -8.15 12.39
N GLU A 96 15.19 -8.75 11.22
CA GLU A 96 15.73 -10.06 10.86
C GLU A 96 16.80 -9.94 9.77
N ARG A 97 17.39 -11.06 9.38
CA ARG A 97 18.40 -11.13 8.32
C ARG A 97 17.97 -10.35 7.08
N GLY A 98 18.88 -9.55 6.54
CA GLY A 98 18.64 -8.67 5.39
C GLY A 98 17.84 -7.42 5.76
N ASN A 99 17.95 -6.99 6.99
CA ASN A 99 17.32 -5.78 7.55
C ASN A 99 15.79 -5.77 7.44
N ARG A 100 15.15 -6.94 7.27
CA ARG A 100 13.68 -7.04 7.16
C ARG A 100 13.04 -6.82 8.52
N VAL A 101 12.05 -5.95 8.57
CA VAL A 101 11.35 -5.58 9.80
C VAL A 101 9.99 -6.25 9.87
N PHE A 102 9.72 -6.92 10.98
CA PHE A 102 8.47 -7.61 11.27
C PHE A 102 7.92 -7.22 12.64
N PRO A 103 6.61 -7.39 12.90
CA PRO A 103 6.12 -7.34 14.27
C PRO A 103 6.74 -8.48 15.09
N VAL A 104 7.03 -8.21 16.38
CA VAL A 104 7.59 -9.24 17.28
C VAL A 104 6.69 -10.47 17.38
N SER A 105 5.38 -10.26 17.30
CA SER A 105 4.35 -11.33 17.34
C SER A 105 4.36 -12.24 16.11
N ASP A 106 4.99 -11.85 15.01
CA ASP A 106 4.91 -12.52 13.71
C ASP A 106 3.49 -12.60 13.12
N HIS A 107 2.60 -11.69 13.52
CA HIS A 107 1.21 -11.65 13.04
C HIS A 107 0.90 -10.35 12.30
N SER A 108 0.56 -10.45 11.03
CA SER A 108 0.10 -9.31 10.22
C SER A 108 -1.19 -8.67 10.74
N SER A 109 -1.99 -9.43 11.51
CA SER A 109 -3.17 -8.91 12.20
C SER A 109 -2.86 -7.77 13.15
N ASP A 110 -1.69 -7.79 13.81
CA ASP A 110 -1.31 -6.77 14.78
C ASP A 110 -0.95 -5.46 14.08
N VAL A 111 -0.34 -5.55 12.90
CA VAL A 111 -0.11 -4.40 12.01
C VAL A 111 -1.43 -3.73 11.66
N ILE A 112 -2.40 -4.53 11.21
CA ILE A 112 -3.73 -4.03 10.82
C ILE A 112 -4.47 -3.46 12.03
N ALA A 113 -4.45 -4.16 13.17
CA ALA A 113 -5.11 -3.72 14.40
C ALA A 113 -4.54 -2.38 14.91
N THR A 114 -3.21 -2.22 14.85
CA THR A 114 -2.55 -0.97 15.23
C THR A 114 -2.98 0.19 14.33
N LEU A 115 -2.98 0.00 13.01
CA LEU A 115 -3.44 1.02 12.07
C LEU A 115 -4.91 1.36 12.30
N GLN A 116 -5.79 0.37 12.45
CA GLN A 116 -7.22 0.58 12.68
C GLN A 116 -7.50 1.34 13.98
N ARG A 117 -6.80 0.97 15.07
CA ARG A 117 -6.91 1.65 16.36
C ARG A 117 -6.48 3.11 16.24
N THR A 118 -5.38 3.39 15.57
CA THR A 118 -4.87 4.74 15.37
C THR A 118 -5.82 5.59 14.53
N LEU A 119 -6.33 5.04 13.42
CA LEU A 119 -7.35 5.71 12.60
C LEU A 119 -8.60 6.07 13.40
N LYS A 120 -9.10 5.12 14.20
CA LYS A 120 -10.26 5.33 15.08
C LYS A 120 -10.01 6.43 16.11
N ASN A 121 -8.86 6.39 16.78
CA ASN A 121 -8.49 7.38 17.79
C ASN A 121 -8.37 8.80 17.22
N LYS A 122 -7.94 8.91 15.96
CA LYS A 122 -7.84 10.18 15.22
C LYS A 122 -9.15 10.60 14.53
N GLY A 123 -10.24 9.85 14.71
CA GLY A 123 -11.56 10.22 14.18
C GLY A 123 -11.74 10.00 12.68
N VAL A 124 -10.92 9.17 12.06
CA VAL A 124 -11.09 8.80 10.64
C VAL A 124 -12.33 7.95 10.47
N THR A 125 -13.20 8.35 9.53
CA THR A 125 -14.39 7.57 9.18
C THR A 125 -14.02 6.46 8.19
N VAL A 126 -14.40 5.21 8.47
CA VAL A 126 -14.20 4.07 7.57
C VAL A 126 -15.55 3.56 7.08
N ARG A 127 -15.67 3.40 5.76
CA ARG A 127 -16.83 2.81 5.09
C ARG A 127 -16.39 1.54 4.37
N LEU A 128 -16.69 0.41 4.97
CA LEU A 128 -16.48 -0.92 4.38
C LEU A 128 -17.61 -1.25 3.40
N HIS A 129 -17.42 -2.28 2.57
CA HIS A 129 -18.37 -2.68 1.52
C HIS A 129 -18.78 -1.52 0.61
N THR A 130 -17.87 -0.53 0.44
CA THR A 130 -18.14 0.71 -0.27
C THR A 130 -17.18 0.85 -1.44
N LYS A 131 -17.62 0.38 -2.61
CA LYS A 131 -16.83 0.41 -3.83
C LYS A 131 -16.99 1.76 -4.53
N ALA A 132 -15.90 2.50 -4.68
CA ALA A 132 -15.86 3.70 -5.52
C ALA A 132 -15.99 3.31 -7.00
N GLU A 133 -16.82 4.03 -7.75
CA GLU A 133 -17.07 3.76 -9.16
C GLU A 133 -16.63 4.90 -10.07
N HIS A 134 -16.93 6.13 -9.67
CA HIS A 134 -16.60 7.34 -10.42
C HIS A 134 -16.11 8.45 -9.50
N LEU A 135 -15.22 9.28 -10.03
CA LEU A 135 -14.91 10.59 -9.46
C LEU A 135 -15.87 11.61 -10.06
N GLU A 136 -16.54 12.37 -9.22
CA GLU A 136 -17.35 13.51 -9.65
C GLU A 136 -16.39 14.69 -9.87
N ILE A 137 -16.26 15.13 -11.11
CA ILE A 137 -15.36 16.21 -11.52
C ILE A 137 -16.18 17.26 -12.23
N GLU A 138 -16.13 18.50 -11.72
CA GLU A 138 -16.80 19.66 -12.29
C GLU A 138 -15.76 20.76 -12.50
N GLU A 139 -15.72 21.33 -13.68
CA GLU A 139 -14.78 22.42 -14.03
C GLU A 139 -13.30 22.10 -13.68
N GLY A 140 -12.90 20.84 -13.91
CA GLY A 140 -11.54 20.36 -13.64
C GLY A 140 -11.21 20.16 -12.16
N LYS A 141 -12.18 20.25 -11.26
CA LYS A 141 -12.02 20.04 -9.83
C LYS A 141 -12.81 18.83 -9.36
N VAL A 142 -12.24 18.02 -8.49
CA VAL A 142 -12.97 16.94 -7.85
C VAL A 142 -14.00 17.50 -6.88
N ARG A 143 -15.22 16.97 -6.92
CA ARG A 143 -16.34 17.32 -6.04
C ARG A 143 -16.77 16.19 -5.12
N GLY A 144 -16.42 14.96 -5.49
CA GLY A 144 -16.80 13.80 -4.71
C GLY A 144 -16.44 12.48 -5.36
N VAL A 145 -16.91 11.42 -4.72
CA VAL A 145 -16.78 10.04 -5.18
C VAL A 145 -18.15 9.40 -5.20
N LYS A 146 -18.58 8.93 -6.36
CA LYS A 146 -19.78 8.11 -6.51
C LYS A 146 -19.44 6.64 -6.37
N THR A 147 -20.22 5.94 -5.59
CA THR A 147 -20.06 4.52 -5.28
C THR A 147 -21.01 3.65 -6.09
N SER A 148 -20.73 2.35 -6.17
CA SER A 148 -21.51 1.39 -6.96
C SER A 148 -22.97 1.23 -6.50
N ASN A 149 -23.28 1.58 -5.25
CA ASN A 149 -24.65 1.59 -4.73
C ASN A 149 -25.39 2.91 -5.00
N GLY A 150 -24.79 3.83 -5.78
CA GLY A 150 -25.39 5.11 -6.15
C GLY A 150 -25.18 6.25 -5.17
N THR A 151 -24.55 6.01 -4.00
CA THR A 151 -24.28 7.06 -3.01
C THR A 151 -23.12 7.94 -3.50
N THR A 152 -23.26 9.25 -3.38
CA THR A 152 -22.15 10.20 -3.62
C THR A 152 -21.63 10.73 -2.29
N TYR A 153 -20.31 10.64 -2.12
CA TYR A 153 -19.58 11.21 -1.00
C TYR A 153 -18.91 12.51 -1.45
N PRO A 154 -19.32 13.67 -0.94
CA PRO A 154 -18.70 14.94 -1.32
C PRO A 154 -17.28 15.04 -0.79
N ALA A 155 -16.36 15.58 -1.61
CA ALA A 155 -14.95 15.73 -1.28
C ALA A 155 -14.34 16.98 -1.92
N ASP A 156 -13.45 17.63 -1.18
CA ASP A 156 -12.60 18.70 -1.68
C ASP A 156 -11.32 18.14 -2.30
N ALA A 157 -10.89 16.94 -1.84
CA ALA A 157 -9.76 16.20 -2.38
C ALA A 157 -10.00 14.68 -2.31
N VAL A 158 -9.40 13.95 -3.25
CA VAL A 158 -9.47 12.48 -3.29
C VAL A 158 -8.08 11.90 -3.43
N ILE A 159 -7.76 10.93 -2.58
CA ILE A 159 -6.52 10.14 -2.66
C ILE A 159 -6.87 8.74 -3.17
N ILE A 160 -6.26 8.35 -4.29
CA ILE A 160 -6.44 7.03 -4.89
C ILE A 160 -5.38 6.09 -4.33
N ALA A 161 -5.79 5.13 -3.50
CA ALA A 161 -4.92 4.15 -2.83
C ALA A 161 -5.40 2.70 -3.06
N THR A 162 -5.94 2.42 -4.24
CA THR A 162 -6.61 1.15 -4.59
C THR A 162 -5.65 -0.01 -4.85
N GLY A 163 -4.35 0.22 -4.83
CA GLY A 163 -3.34 -0.76 -5.25
C GLY A 163 -3.27 -0.92 -6.78
N GLY A 164 -2.46 -1.86 -7.23
CA GLY A 164 -2.28 -2.21 -8.65
C GLY A 164 -3.04 -3.47 -9.05
N TYR A 165 -2.36 -4.38 -9.78
CA TYR A 165 -2.96 -5.63 -10.28
C TYR A 165 -2.55 -6.89 -9.54
N SER A 166 -1.62 -6.81 -8.58
CA SER A 166 -1.16 -7.99 -7.84
C SER A 166 -2.18 -8.41 -6.78
N TYR A 167 -2.42 -9.72 -6.67
CA TYR A 167 -3.39 -10.31 -5.72
C TYR A 167 -4.79 -9.69 -5.84
N GLN A 168 -5.38 -9.81 -7.00
CA GLN A 168 -6.69 -9.19 -7.31
C GLN A 168 -7.81 -9.58 -6.33
N THR A 169 -7.75 -10.78 -5.75
CA THR A 169 -8.70 -11.25 -4.73
C THR A 169 -8.69 -10.40 -3.44
N THR A 170 -7.65 -9.58 -3.25
CA THR A 170 -7.56 -8.62 -2.14
C THR A 170 -8.18 -7.26 -2.46
N GLY A 171 -8.74 -7.08 -3.66
CA GLY A 171 -9.33 -5.83 -4.11
C GLY A 171 -8.43 -4.96 -4.99
N SER A 172 -7.20 -5.42 -5.32
CA SER A 172 -6.28 -4.69 -6.20
C SER A 172 -6.58 -5.01 -7.68
N THR A 173 -7.64 -4.45 -8.21
CA THR A 173 -8.18 -4.73 -9.56
C THR A 173 -7.76 -3.71 -10.61
N GLY A 174 -6.86 -2.78 -10.26
CA GLY A 174 -6.40 -1.75 -11.19
C GLY A 174 -7.34 -0.54 -11.33
N ASP A 175 -8.32 -0.42 -10.45
CA ASP A 175 -9.29 0.69 -10.50
C ASP A 175 -8.63 2.07 -10.44
N GLY A 176 -7.49 2.20 -9.76
CA GLY A 176 -6.73 3.45 -9.68
C GLY A 176 -6.26 3.96 -11.04
N TYR A 177 -5.84 3.06 -11.92
CA TYR A 177 -5.47 3.44 -13.29
C TYR A 177 -6.67 3.95 -14.09
N ARG A 178 -7.83 3.33 -13.88
CA ARG A 178 -9.09 3.77 -14.51
C ARG A 178 -9.50 5.16 -14.03
N PHE A 179 -9.41 5.42 -12.72
CA PHE A 179 -9.69 6.74 -12.16
C PHE A 179 -8.73 7.79 -12.71
N ALA A 180 -7.43 7.53 -12.68
CA ALA A 180 -6.42 8.45 -13.17
C ALA A 180 -6.63 8.77 -14.67
N LYS A 181 -6.87 7.75 -15.51
CA LYS A 181 -7.13 7.95 -16.95
C LYS A 181 -8.38 8.80 -17.18
N LYS A 182 -9.47 8.55 -16.45
CA LYS A 182 -10.71 9.34 -16.55
C LYS A 182 -10.54 10.79 -16.08
N SER A 183 -9.56 11.04 -15.19
CA SER A 183 -9.21 12.38 -14.73
C SER A 183 -8.17 13.09 -15.61
N GLY A 184 -7.88 12.55 -16.80
CA GLY A 184 -6.98 13.17 -17.77
C GLY A 184 -5.49 12.83 -17.61
N HIS A 185 -5.13 11.91 -16.71
CA HIS A 185 -3.74 11.47 -16.56
C HIS A 185 -3.34 10.42 -17.60
N THR A 186 -2.10 10.48 -18.04
CA THR A 186 -1.49 9.43 -18.86
C THR A 186 -1.02 8.29 -17.97
N ILE A 187 -1.32 7.06 -18.39
CA ILE A 187 -0.85 5.85 -17.70
C ILE A 187 0.31 5.27 -18.50
N ALA A 188 1.49 5.18 -17.88
CA ALA A 188 2.63 4.49 -18.46
C ALA A 188 2.31 3.00 -18.68
N PRO A 189 2.88 2.35 -19.70
CA PRO A 189 2.69 0.92 -19.92
C PRO A 189 3.03 0.11 -18.67
N LEU A 190 2.12 -0.76 -18.28
CA LEU A 190 2.28 -1.62 -17.11
C LEU A 190 3.05 -2.89 -17.51
N SER A 191 4.04 -3.26 -16.71
CA SER A 191 4.77 -4.51 -16.86
C SER A 191 4.91 -5.19 -15.49
N PRO A 192 4.95 -6.53 -15.45
CA PRO A 192 5.20 -7.25 -14.20
C PRO A 192 6.60 -6.94 -13.67
N SER A 193 6.73 -6.87 -12.35
CA SER A 193 8.02 -6.69 -11.66
C SER A 193 8.55 -8.02 -11.13
N LEU A 194 7.67 -8.82 -10.53
CA LEU A 194 7.97 -10.16 -10.04
C LEU A 194 6.93 -11.13 -10.60
N VAL A 195 7.39 -12.25 -11.14
CA VAL A 195 6.52 -13.31 -11.65
C VAL A 195 6.92 -14.64 -11.02
N PRO A 196 5.98 -15.54 -10.70
CA PRO A 196 6.32 -16.89 -10.30
C PRO A 196 6.88 -17.65 -11.51
N MET A 197 7.87 -18.47 -11.28
CA MET A 197 8.40 -19.41 -12.28
C MET A 197 8.07 -20.83 -11.85
N THR A 198 7.72 -21.66 -12.82
CA THR A 198 7.55 -23.10 -12.65
C THR A 198 8.76 -23.80 -13.27
N VAL A 199 9.39 -24.66 -12.51
CA VAL A 199 10.47 -25.55 -12.99
C VAL A 199 9.90 -26.94 -13.22
N LYS A 200 10.50 -27.70 -14.15
CA LYS A 200 10.05 -29.06 -14.47
C LYS A 200 10.61 -30.09 -13.50
N GLU A 201 11.64 -29.74 -12.78
CA GLU A 201 12.38 -30.63 -11.90
C GLU A 201 11.67 -30.78 -10.56
N ASP A 202 11.31 -32.02 -10.21
CA ASP A 202 10.56 -32.35 -9.00
C ASP A 202 11.34 -32.09 -7.70
N TYR A 203 12.69 -32.02 -7.78
CA TYR A 203 13.52 -31.71 -6.61
C TYR A 203 13.54 -30.23 -6.24
N CYS A 204 13.02 -29.36 -7.08
CA CYS A 204 12.84 -27.96 -6.75
C CYS A 204 11.59 -27.77 -5.89
N MET A 205 11.70 -27.98 -4.59
CA MET A 205 10.64 -27.65 -3.65
C MET A 205 10.27 -26.16 -3.79
N PRO A 206 9.00 -25.79 -3.66
CA PRO A 206 8.58 -24.40 -3.78
C PRO A 206 9.27 -23.54 -2.74
N VAL A 207 10.33 -22.85 -3.15
CA VAL A 207 11.07 -21.86 -2.34
C VAL A 207 10.53 -20.49 -2.65
N SER A 208 9.88 -19.91 -1.67
CA SER A 208 9.40 -18.54 -1.73
C SER A 208 10.56 -17.60 -1.36
N TYR A 209 11.02 -16.84 -2.34
CA TYR A 209 11.94 -15.68 -2.23
C TYR A 209 13.40 -15.89 -1.87
N THR A 210 13.90 -17.07 -1.58
CA THR A 210 15.17 -17.12 -0.87
C THR A 210 16.36 -17.68 -1.60
N HIS A 211 16.25 -18.35 -2.75
CA HIS A 211 17.38 -19.15 -3.20
C HIS A 211 17.58 -19.33 -4.72
N LEU A 212 16.90 -18.56 -5.54
CA LEU A 212 17.36 -18.38 -6.89
C LEU A 212 18.28 -17.14 -6.94
N ARG A 213 19.45 -17.24 -6.34
CA ARG A 213 20.58 -16.61 -6.99
C ARG A 213 20.75 -17.38 -8.29
N ALA A 214 20.49 -16.73 -9.41
CA ALA A 214 21.07 -17.18 -10.64
C ALA A 214 22.56 -17.32 -10.34
N HIS A 215 23.09 -18.52 -10.31
CA HIS A 215 24.48 -18.71 -10.55
C HIS A 215 24.67 -18.19 -11.97
N GLU A 216 25.30 -17.07 -12.10
CA GLU A 216 25.77 -16.54 -13.36
C GLU A 216 26.92 -17.41 -13.86
N THR A 217 26.56 -18.62 -14.21
CA THR A 217 27.49 -19.56 -14.84
C THR A 217 27.50 -19.42 -16.35
N LEU A 218 26.76 -18.42 -16.86
CA LEU A 218 26.68 -18.19 -18.32
C LEU A 218 27.69 -17.16 -18.84
N SER A 219 28.51 -16.58 -17.98
CA SER A 219 29.65 -15.76 -18.44
C SER A 219 30.89 -16.62 -18.79
N ASP A 220 30.84 -17.91 -18.55
CA ASP A 220 31.98 -18.80 -18.74
C ASP A 220 31.75 -19.81 -19.91
N LEU A 221 30.81 -19.51 -20.80
CA LEU A 221 30.60 -20.26 -22.06
C LEU A 221 30.91 -19.39 -23.27
#